data_0146ff136c9589978fc6b76c9bb8b879
#
_entry.id   0146ff136c9589978fc6b76c9bb8b879
#
_cell.length_a   1.000
_cell.length_b   1.000
_cell.length_c   1.000
_cell.angle_alpha   90.00
_cell.angle_beta   90.00
_cell.angle_gamma   90.00
#
_symmetry.space_group_name_H-M   'P 1'
#
loop_
_entity.id
_entity.type
_entity.pdbx_description
1 polymer ?
#
loop_
_entity_poly.entity_id
_entity_poly.type
_entity_poly.pdbx_seq_one_letter_code
_entity_poly.pdbx_strand_id
1 'polypeptide(L)'
;VSTGDIDWPGAEAELDAEGATVIERLLTPPQCRELAALYPRDELFRSRVVMARHGFGRGEYRYFRYPLPPSIDLLRDSLYARLVPVANRWQAAMGLPARFPARHADFLARCHAAGQPRPTPLLLQYGPGDHNCLHQDLYGELVFPLQVVLLLSEPQRDFDGGEFVLTEQWPRRQSRPLVLPLRQGDAAVIAVNQRP
;
A
#
# COMPACT_ATOMS: atom_id res chain seq x y z
N VAL A 1 11.25 11.03 -5.78
CA VAL A 1 10.77 9.80 -6.45
C VAL A 1 11.16 9.89 -7.91
N SER A 2 12.08 9.04 -8.37
CA SER A 2 12.41 8.95 -9.79
C SER A 2 11.34 8.07 -10.46
N THR A 3 10.36 8.65 -11.12
CA THR A 3 9.32 7.91 -11.84
C THR A 3 9.65 7.76 -13.33
N GLY A 4 10.85 8.21 -13.76
CA GLY A 4 11.23 8.31 -15.18
C GLY A 4 11.55 6.98 -15.87
N ASP A 5 12.03 5.98 -15.10
CA ASP A 5 12.50 4.70 -15.65
C ASP A 5 11.56 3.52 -15.33
N ILE A 6 10.34 3.81 -14.85
CA ILE A 6 9.38 2.77 -14.47
C ILE A 6 8.57 2.35 -15.71
N ASP A 7 8.55 1.05 -16.00
CA ASP A 7 7.67 0.46 -17.01
C ASP A 7 6.20 0.43 -16.51
N TRP A 8 5.55 1.58 -16.55
CA TRP A 8 4.14 1.69 -16.17
C TRP A 8 3.21 0.82 -17.02
N PRO A 9 3.38 0.72 -18.37
CA PRO A 9 2.55 -0.17 -19.18
C PRO A 9 2.66 -1.64 -18.77
N GLY A 10 3.86 -2.13 -18.47
CA GLY A 10 4.08 -3.48 -17.96
C GLY A 10 3.43 -3.69 -16.60
N ALA A 11 3.61 -2.75 -15.66
CA ALA A 11 3.00 -2.80 -14.35
C ALA A 11 1.46 -2.80 -14.40
N GLU A 12 0.85 -2.01 -15.29
CA GLU A 12 -0.59 -2.00 -15.51
C GLU A 12 -1.10 -3.33 -16.06
N ALA A 13 -0.38 -3.94 -17.01
CA ALA A 13 -0.73 -5.23 -17.58
C ALA A 13 -0.68 -6.35 -16.51
N GLU A 14 0.33 -6.35 -15.64
CA GLU A 14 0.43 -7.28 -14.51
C GLU A 14 -0.71 -7.07 -13.50
N LEU A 15 -1.04 -5.83 -13.16
CA LEU A 15 -2.18 -5.52 -12.30
C LEU A 15 -3.49 -6.06 -12.87
N ASP A 16 -3.73 -5.90 -14.16
CA ASP A 16 -4.94 -6.41 -14.83
C ASP A 16 -4.96 -7.95 -14.82
N ALA A 17 -3.81 -8.60 -15.02
CA ALA A 17 -3.71 -10.07 -15.07
C ALA A 17 -3.75 -10.73 -13.68
N GLU A 18 -2.91 -10.27 -12.76
CA GLU A 18 -2.64 -10.94 -11.47
C GLU A 18 -3.21 -10.21 -10.25
N GLY A 19 -3.66 -8.97 -10.42
CA GLY A 19 -4.11 -8.11 -9.31
C GLY A 19 -2.97 -7.59 -8.43
N ALA A 20 -1.73 -7.81 -8.83
CA ALA A 20 -0.54 -7.35 -8.15
C ALA A 20 0.60 -7.11 -9.13
N THR A 21 1.48 -6.17 -8.83
CA THR A 21 2.73 -5.92 -9.55
C THR A 21 3.80 -5.40 -8.62
N VAL A 22 5.07 -5.53 -9.00
CA VAL A 22 6.21 -4.97 -8.26
C VAL A 22 6.84 -3.86 -9.09
N ILE A 23 6.87 -2.66 -8.54
CA ILE A 23 7.63 -1.53 -9.08
C ILE A 23 9.01 -1.55 -8.43
N GLU A 24 10.00 -2.01 -9.18
CA GLU A 24 11.36 -2.11 -8.67
C GLU A 24 11.98 -0.73 -8.44
N ARG A 25 12.73 -0.60 -7.34
CA ARG A 25 13.55 0.58 -7.01
C ARG A 25 12.80 1.90 -7.09
N LEU A 26 11.54 1.92 -6.66
CA LEU A 26 10.75 3.15 -6.56
C LEU A 26 11.43 4.15 -5.61
N LEU A 27 12.06 3.65 -4.56
CA LEU A 27 12.86 4.42 -3.62
C LEU A 27 14.32 3.99 -3.66
N THR A 28 15.21 4.95 -3.53
CA THR A 28 16.64 4.67 -3.30
C THR A 28 16.88 4.21 -1.86
N PRO A 29 17.98 3.48 -1.57
CA PRO A 29 18.32 3.10 -0.19
C PRO A 29 18.42 4.27 0.80
N PRO A 30 18.97 5.45 0.44
CA PRO A 30 18.88 6.62 1.32
C PRO A 30 17.46 7.04 1.65
N GLN A 31 16.55 7.10 0.66
CA GLN A 31 15.16 7.45 0.88
C GLN A 31 14.42 6.43 1.77
N CYS A 32 14.74 5.14 1.62
CA CYS A 32 14.21 4.10 2.52
C CYS A 32 14.64 4.34 3.97
N ARG A 33 15.94 4.66 4.20
CA ARG A 33 16.44 4.99 5.54
C ARG A 33 15.80 6.24 6.11
N GLU A 34 15.62 7.29 5.30
CA GLU A 34 14.93 8.52 5.72
C GLU A 34 13.49 8.24 6.17
N LEU A 35 12.73 7.42 5.42
CA LEU A 35 11.38 7.05 5.79
C LEU A 35 11.36 6.17 7.05
N ALA A 36 12.24 5.18 7.16
CA ALA A 36 12.35 4.34 8.35
C ALA A 36 12.71 5.15 9.61
N ALA A 37 13.56 6.17 9.47
CA ALA A 37 13.93 7.07 10.56
C ALA A 37 12.78 7.95 11.09
N LEU A 38 11.65 7.99 10.41
CA LEU A 38 10.43 8.65 10.91
C LEU A 38 9.77 7.85 12.03
N TYR A 39 9.98 6.52 12.10
CA TYR A 39 9.25 5.65 13.02
C TYR A 39 9.35 6.05 14.50
N PRO A 40 10.51 6.44 15.07
CA PRO A 40 10.62 6.85 16.48
C PRO A 40 10.06 8.25 16.79
N ARG A 41 9.60 9.00 15.78
CA ARG A 41 9.13 10.37 15.94
C ARG A 41 7.64 10.39 16.27
N ASP A 42 7.29 10.23 17.55
CA ASP A 42 5.91 10.10 18.05
C ASP A 42 4.98 11.23 17.58
N GLU A 43 5.51 12.45 17.43
CA GLU A 43 4.76 13.63 17.01
C GLU A 43 4.19 13.53 15.58
N LEU A 44 4.71 12.62 14.74
CA LEU A 44 4.24 12.40 13.38
C LEU A 44 3.03 11.48 13.30
N PHE A 45 2.69 10.80 14.37
CA PHE A 45 1.69 9.75 14.36
C PHE A 45 0.45 10.10 15.19
N ARG A 46 -0.71 9.63 14.73
CA ARG A 46 -1.98 9.76 15.46
C ARG A 46 -2.31 8.55 16.34
N SER A 47 -1.71 7.41 16.02
CA SER A 47 -1.94 6.17 16.77
C SER A 47 -0.83 5.16 16.54
N ARG A 48 -0.62 4.32 17.55
CA ARG A 48 0.23 3.13 17.52
C ARG A 48 -0.64 1.92 17.83
N VAL A 49 -0.50 0.87 17.03
CA VAL A 49 -1.24 -0.39 17.19
C VAL A 49 -0.23 -1.52 17.39
N VAL A 50 -0.38 -2.21 18.51
CA VAL A 50 0.37 -3.45 18.81
C VAL A 50 -0.49 -4.62 18.33
N MET A 51 -0.08 -5.29 17.27
CA MET A 51 -0.90 -6.28 16.53
C MET A 51 -1.38 -7.43 17.42
N ALA A 52 -0.52 -7.92 18.32
CA ALA A 52 -0.86 -9.02 19.23
C ALA A 52 -2.08 -8.76 20.13
N ARG A 53 -2.39 -7.48 20.40
CA ARG A 53 -3.56 -7.10 21.22
C ARG A 53 -4.89 -7.25 20.48
N HIS A 54 -4.84 -7.39 19.17
CA HIS A 54 -6.02 -7.40 18.30
C HIS A 54 -6.15 -8.69 17.48
N GLY A 55 -5.21 -9.64 17.65
CA GLY A 55 -5.19 -10.86 16.84
C GLY A 55 -4.76 -10.63 15.37
N PHE A 56 -4.09 -9.51 15.09
CA PHE A 56 -3.64 -9.16 13.74
C PHE A 56 -2.28 -9.78 13.37
N GLY A 57 -1.67 -10.53 14.26
CA GLY A 57 -0.32 -11.07 14.15
C GLY A 57 0.56 -10.55 15.27
N ARG A 58 1.86 -10.34 14.99
CA ARG A 58 2.86 -9.82 15.90
C ARG A 58 3.63 -8.70 15.22
N GLY A 59 4.10 -7.73 15.99
CA GLY A 59 4.70 -6.50 15.52
C GLY A 59 3.81 -5.31 15.82
N GLU A 60 4.12 -4.19 15.25
CA GLU A 60 3.37 -2.96 15.46
C GLU A 60 3.36 -2.07 14.23
N TYR A 61 2.39 -1.17 14.19
CA TYR A 61 2.35 -0.13 13.17
C TYR A 61 1.83 1.18 13.74
N ARG A 62 2.20 2.29 13.05
CA ARG A 62 1.86 3.65 13.43
C ARG A 62 1.23 4.38 12.25
N TYR A 63 0.01 4.86 12.41
CA TYR A 63 -0.64 5.73 11.42
C TYR A 63 -0.13 7.15 11.54
N PHE A 64 0.28 7.75 10.44
CA PHE A 64 0.61 9.16 10.39
C PHE A 64 -0.60 10.04 10.77
N ARG A 65 -0.30 11.25 11.22
CA ARG A 65 -1.28 12.34 11.41
C ARG A 65 -1.12 13.41 10.33
N TYR A 66 -2.12 14.24 10.17
CA TYR A 66 -1.98 15.46 9.38
C TYR A 66 -1.30 16.58 10.20
N PRO A 67 -0.46 17.45 9.57
CA PRO A 67 0.01 17.33 8.19
C PRO A 67 0.95 16.12 8.03
N LEU A 68 0.91 15.47 6.86
CA LEU A 68 1.83 14.40 6.54
C LEU A 68 3.26 14.91 6.34
N PRO A 69 4.30 14.09 6.62
CA PRO A 69 5.64 14.39 6.16
C PRO A 69 5.67 14.63 4.64
N PRO A 70 6.40 15.65 4.13
CA PRO A 70 6.38 16.00 2.71
C PRO A 70 6.72 14.84 1.77
N SER A 71 7.63 13.96 2.18
CA SER A 71 7.99 12.76 1.41
C SER A 71 6.82 11.78 1.26
N ILE A 72 6.03 11.58 2.31
CA ILE A 72 4.84 10.71 2.29
C ILE A 72 3.75 11.34 1.43
N ASP A 73 3.53 12.63 1.54
CA ASP A 73 2.50 13.34 0.77
C ASP A 73 2.82 13.31 -0.73
N LEU A 74 4.07 13.57 -1.10
CA LEU A 74 4.54 13.50 -2.48
C LEU A 74 4.41 12.08 -3.07
N LEU A 75 4.76 11.04 -2.30
CA LEU A 75 4.60 9.64 -2.72
C LEU A 75 3.13 9.33 -3.03
N ARG A 76 2.21 9.72 -2.14
CA ARG A 76 0.78 9.50 -2.33
C ARG A 76 0.26 10.16 -3.60
N ASP A 77 0.58 11.44 -3.79
CA ASP A 77 0.11 12.20 -4.96
C ASP A 77 0.66 11.61 -6.26
N SER A 78 1.96 11.30 -6.28
CA SER A 78 2.62 10.76 -7.47
C SER A 78 2.09 9.37 -7.85
N LEU A 79 1.90 8.49 -6.87
CA LEU A 79 1.39 7.14 -7.11
C LEU A 79 -0.10 7.15 -7.46
N TYR A 80 -0.89 7.98 -6.77
CA TYR A 80 -2.31 8.13 -7.11
C TYR A 80 -2.51 8.54 -8.56
N ALA A 81 -1.76 9.53 -9.05
CA ALA A 81 -1.86 10.00 -10.43
C ALA A 81 -1.59 8.88 -11.46
N ARG A 82 -0.74 7.91 -11.12
CA ARG A 82 -0.44 6.76 -11.97
C ARG A 82 -1.46 5.63 -11.85
N LEU A 83 -2.04 5.46 -10.68
CA LEU A 83 -2.95 4.34 -10.40
C LEU A 83 -4.43 4.66 -10.65
N VAL A 84 -4.83 5.94 -10.66
CA VAL A 84 -6.22 6.32 -10.88
C VAL A 84 -6.78 5.91 -12.25
N PRO A 85 -6.02 5.89 -13.37
CA PRO A 85 -6.51 5.36 -14.64
C PRO A 85 -6.85 3.86 -14.54
N VAL A 86 -6.00 3.06 -13.89
CA VAL A 86 -6.24 1.63 -13.65
C VAL A 86 -7.49 1.43 -12.81
N ALA A 87 -7.58 2.14 -11.67
CA ALA A 87 -8.74 2.08 -10.80
C ALA A 87 -10.05 2.40 -11.52
N ASN A 88 -10.07 3.44 -12.35
CA ASN A 88 -11.24 3.83 -13.12
C ASN A 88 -11.59 2.84 -14.24
N ARG A 89 -10.59 2.23 -14.88
CA ARG A 89 -10.77 1.16 -15.86
C ARG A 89 -11.40 -0.07 -15.20
N TRP A 90 -10.93 -0.47 -14.02
CA TRP A 90 -11.50 -1.57 -13.27
C TRP A 90 -12.95 -1.31 -12.84
N GLN A 91 -13.25 -0.11 -12.33
CA GLN A 91 -14.63 0.27 -11.99
C GLN A 91 -15.55 0.15 -13.21
N ALA A 92 -15.09 0.60 -14.38
CA ALA A 92 -15.86 0.51 -15.61
C ALA A 92 -16.09 -0.96 -16.05
N ALA A 93 -15.05 -1.80 -15.99
CA ALA A 93 -15.14 -3.21 -16.37
C ALA A 93 -16.07 -4.00 -15.44
N MET A 94 -16.13 -3.64 -14.15
CA MET A 94 -17.06 -4.24 -13.18
C MET A 94 -18.47 -3.64 -13.23
N GLY A 95 -18.76 -2.68 -14.12
CA GLY A 95 -20.07 -2.02 -14.20
C GLY A 95 -20.38 -1.11 -13.01
N LEU A 96 -19.39 -0.74 -12.21
CA LEU A 96 -19.57 0.12 -11.04
C LEU A 96 -19.61 1.60 -11.44
N PRO A 97 -20.54 2.41 -10.88
CA PRO A 97 -20.72 3.80 -11.26
C PRO A 97 -19.62 4.73 -10.71
N ALA A 98 -18.97 4.31 -9.64
CA ALA A 98 -17.95 5.13 -8.96
C ALA A 98 -16.79 5.47 -9.91
N ARG A 99 -16.37 6.72 -9.91
CA ARG A 99 -15.20 7.19 -10.63
C ARG A 99 -14.33 8.00 -9.68
N PHE A 100 -13.06 7.68 -9.67
CA PHE A 100 -12.06 8.41 -8.88
C PHE A 100 -11.62 9.65 -9.63
N PRO A 101 -11.55 10.81 -8.98
CA PRO A 101 -11.09 12.04 -9.63
C PRO A 101 -9.61 11.94 -10.02
N ALA A 102 -9.21 12.67 -11.05
CA ALA A 102 -7.83 12.63 -11.55
C ALA A 102 -6.80 13.12 -10.51
N ARG A 103 -7.18 14.07 -9.66
CA ARG A 103 -6.30 14.63 -8.62
C ARG A 103 -6.56 13.96 -7.28
N HIS A 104 -5.49 13.58 -6.60
CA HIS A 104 -5.56 12.99 -5.25
C HIS A 104 -6.26 13.92 -4.25
N ALA A 105 -5.96 15.23 -4.29
CA ALA A 105 -6.60 16.19 -3.41
C ALA A 105 -8.13 16.21 -3.53
N ASP A 106 -8.67 16.03 -4.75
CA ASP A 106 -10.11 15.99 -4.99
C ASP A 106 -10.72 14.68 -4.44
N PHE A 107 -9.98 13.58 -4.49
CA PHE A 107 -10.38 12.32 -3.85
C PHE A 107 -10.38 12.44 -2.33
N LEU A 108 -9.34 13.04 -1.74
CA LEU A 108 -9.29 13.31 -0.30
C LEU A 108 -10.46 14.20 0.16
N ALA A 109 -10.79 15.24 -0.61
CA ALA A 109 -11.94 16.09 -0.29
C ALA A 109 -13.25 15.29 -0.26
N ARG A 110 -13.46 14.34 -1.21
CA ARG A 110 -14.62 13.43 -1.19
C ARG A 110 -14.59 12.52 0.03
N CYS A 111 -13.44 11.93 0.37
CA CYS A 111 -13.30 11.09 1.56
C CYS A 111 -13.64 11.88 2.84
N HIS A 112 -13.13 13.08 2.97
CA HIS A 112 -13.41 13.92 4.14
C HIS A 112 -14.90 14.29 4.23
N ALA A 113 -15.54 14.64 3.11
CA ALA A 113 -16.97 14.91 3.06
C ALA A 113 -17.84 13.70 3.41
N ALA A 114 -17.35 12.48 3.12
CA ALA A 114 -17.98 11.21 3.49
C ALA A 114 -17.64 10.75 4.92
N GLY A 115 -17.07 11.60 5.77
CA GLY A 115 -16.73 11.26 7.16
C GLY A 115 -15.46 10.42 7.33
N GLN A 116 -14.57 10.36 6.32
CA GLN A 116 -13.29 9.67 6.35
C GLN A 116 -12.10 10.65 6.41
N PRO A 117 -11.94 11.48 7.48
CA PRO A 117 -10.94 12.57 7.50
C PRO A 117 -9.54 12.08 7.95
N ARG A 118 -9.39 10.83 8.37
CA ARG A 118 -8.13 10.35 8.92
C ARG A 118 -7.16 9.91 7.83
N PRO A 119 -5.87 10.30 7.91
CA PRO A 119 -4.87 9.81 6.97
C PRO A 119 -4.65 8.30 7.14
N THR A 120 -4.47 7.61 6.01
CA THR A 120 -4.28 6.15 5.95
C THR A 120 -2.82 5.69 5.88
N PRO A 121 -1.83 6.50 5.46
CA PRO A 121 -0.45 6.04 5.46
C PRO A 121 0.01 5.64 6.85
N LEU A 122 0.81 4.58 6.90
CA LEU A 122 1.35 4.03 8.13
C LEU A 122 2.78 3.50 7.91
N LEU A 123 3.51 3.32 8.99
CA LEU A 123 4.74 2.55 9.03
C LEU A 123 4.53 1.31 9.90
N LEU A 124 4.96 0.16 9.38
CA LEU A 124 5.00 -1.11 10.09
C LEU A 124 6.41 -1.37 10.60
N GLN A 125 6.52 -1.94 11.80
CA GLN A 125 7.77 -2.38 12.38
C GLN A 125 7.63 -3.82 12.87
N TYR A 126 8.54 -4.67 12.41
CA TYR A 126 8.62 -6.08 12.77
C TYR A 126 9.97 -6.39 13.40
N GLY A 127 9.98 -7.16 14.48
CA GLY A 127 11.14 -7.79 15.08
C GLY A 127 11.24 -9.27 14.72
N PRO A 128 12.26 -9.99 15.25
CA PRO A 128 12.40 -11.41 15.00
C PRO A 128 11.16 -12.22 15.42
N GLY A 129 10.64 -13.03 14.49
CA GLY A 129 9.45 -13.86 14.70
C GLY A 129 8.11 -13.11 14.62
N ASP A 130 8.13 -11.81 14.28
CA ASP A 130 6.91 -11.05 14.04
C ASP A 130 6.34 -11.35 12.65
N HIS A 131 5.02 -11.20 12.52
CA HIS A 131 4.29 -11.45 11.28
C HIS A 131 2.97 -10.70 11.28
N ASN A 132 2.43 -10.45 10.11
CA ASN A 132 1.05 -9.97 9.93
C ASN A 132 0.17 -11.13 9.46
N CYS A 133 -1.03 -11.25 10.04
CA CYS A 133 -2.00 -12.21 9.56
C CYS A 133 -2.58 -11.77 8.21
N LEU A 134 -3.03 -12.73 7.40
CA LEU A 134 -3.73 -12.42 6.15
C LEU A 134 -5.01 -11.62 6.45
N HIS A 135 -5.15 -10.49 5.78
CA HIS A 135 -6.28 -9.57 5.97
C HIS A 135 -6.55 -8.77 4.70
N GLN A 136 -7.62 -7.99 4.69
CA GLN A 136 -7.92 -6.99 3.68
C GLN A 136 -8.08 -5.62 4.35
N ASP A 137 -7.48 -4.59 3.77
CA ASP A 137 -7.59 -3.20 4.25
C ASP A 137 -8.78 -2.50 3.61
N LEU A 138 -9.98 -2.78 4.11
CA LEU A 138 -11.23 -2.19 3.64
C LEU A 138 -11.85 -1.33 4.74
N TYR A 139 -11.65 -0.02 4.65
CA TYR A 139 -12.15 0.94 5.63
C TYR A 139 -12.99 2.04 4.98
N GLY A 140 -14.19 2.26 5.55
CA GLY A 140 -15.12 3.30 5.09
C GLY A 140 -15.88 2.94 3.81
N GLU A 141 -16.67 3.88 3.31
CA GLU A 141 -17.49 3.70 2.11
C GLU A 141 -16.72 3.96 0.81
N LEU A 142 -15.79 4.91 0.86
CA LEU A 142 -14.94 5.28 -0.27
C LEU A 142 -13.60 4.56 -0.15
N VAL A 143 -13.46 3.47 -0.89
CA VAL A 143 -12.23 2.66 -0.93
C VAL A 143 -11.58 2.79 -2.30
N PHE A 144 -10.31 3.20 -2.32
CA PHE A 144 -9.51 3.11 -3.54
C PHE A 144 -9.10 1.65 -3.76
N PRO A 145 -9.28 1.07 -4.97
CA PRO A 145 -9.16 -0.38 -5.16
C PRO A 145 -7.72 -0.91 -5.14
N LEU A 146 -6.73 -0.04 -5.08
CA LEU A 146 -5.32 -0.39 -5.10
C LEU A 146 -4.61 0.12 -3.84
N GLN A 147 -3.72 -0.70 -3.28
CA GLN A 147 -2.84 -0.36 -2.16
C GLN A 147 -1.38 -0.45 -2.61
N VAL A 148 -0.54 0.39 -2.03
CA VAL A 148 0.90 0.36 -2.26
C VAL A 148 1.61 0.03 -0.96
N VAL A 149 2.48 -0.98 -1.00
CA VAL A 149 3.33 -1.42 0.11
C VAL A 149 4.79 -1.26 -0.29
N LEU A 150 5.56 -0.54 0.50
CA LEU A 150 6.98 -0.25 0.25
C LEU A 150 7.84 -1.04 1.23
N LEU A 151 8.84 -1.77 0.72
CA LEU A 151 9.83 -2.43 1.57
C LEU A 151 11.00 -1.47 1.84
N LEU A 152 11.16 -1.05 3.09
CA LEU A 152 12.19 -0.10 3.49
C LEU A 152 13.49 -0.77 3.96
N SER A 153 13.43 -2.02 4.44
CA SER A 153 14.56 -2.82 4.90
C SER A 153 15.13 -3.67 3.78
N GLU A 154 16.41 -4.06 3.88
CA GLU A 154 17.07 -4.89 2.88
C GLU A 154 17.05 -6.36 3.30
N PRO A 155 16.40 -7.25 2.52
CA PRO A 155 16.44 -8.69 2.77
C PRO A 155 17.86 -9.25 2.83
N GLN A 156 18.08 -10.27 3.67
CA GLN A 156 19.36 -10.95 3.92
C GLN A 156 20.43 -10.09 4.63
N ARG A 157 20.19 -8.79 4.80
CA ARG A 157 21.04 -7.90 5.60
C ARG A 157 20.36 -7.46 6.88
N ASP A 158 19.12 -6.98 6.77
CA ASP A 158 18.35 -6.43 7.89
C ASP A 158 17.41 -7.48 8.49
N PHE A 159 17.01 -8.48 7.69
CA PHE A 159 16.13 -9.59 8.10
C PHE A 159 16.23 -10.77 7.14
N ASP A 160 15.83 -11.96 7.61
CA ASP A 160 15.63 -13.18 6.82
C ASP A 160 14.17 -13.61 6.86
N GLY A 161 13.67 -14.25 5.80
CA GLY A 161 12.24 -14.57 5.64
C GLY A 161 11.41 -13.29 5.38
N GLY A 162 10.24 -13.21 5.99
CA GLY A 162 9.37 -12.02 5.91
C GLY A 162 8.76 -11.81 4.53
N GLU A 163 8.45 -12.89 3.84
CA GLU A 163 7.87 -12.87 2.50
C GLU A 163 6.55 -12.10 2.49
N PHE A 164 6.33 -11.29 1.45
CA PHE A 164 5.08 -10.62 1.20
C PHE A 164 4.15 -11.55 0.43
N VAL A 165 3.15 -12.10 1.15
CA VAL A 165 2.24 -13.14 0.63
C VAL A 165 0.85 -12.55 0.41
N LEU A 166 0.31 -12.78 -0.77
CA LEU A 166 -1.08 -12.51 -1.12
C LEU A 166 -1.83 -13.83 -1.31
N THR A 167 -3.13 -13.82 -1.13
CA THR A 167 -3.99 -14.95 -1.47
C THR A 167 -5.11 -14.49 -2.38
N GLU A 168 -5.20 -15.09 -3.55
CA GLU A 168 -6.34 -14.94 -4.43
C GLU A 168 -7.44 -15.91 -4.01
N GLN A 169 -8.63 -15.38 -3.77
CA GLN A 169 -9.78 -16.16 -3.33
C GLN A 169 -10.91 -16.07 -4.35
N TRP A 170 -11.34 -17.22 -4.87
CA TRP A 170 -12.50 -17.33 -5.74
C TRP A 170 -13.62 -18.11 -5.04
N PRO A 171 -14.87 -17.73 -5.20
CA PRO A 171 -15.98 -18.50 -4.65
C PRO A 171 -15.91 -19.96 -5.07
N ARG A 172 -16.01 -20.90 -4.10
CA ARG A 172 -15.99 -22.36 -4.31
C ARG A 172 -14.72 -22.91 -4.93
N ARG A 173 -13.59 -22.21 -4.83
CA ARG A 173 -12.26 -22.69 -5.25
C ARG A 173 -11.27 -22.62 -4.07
N GLN A 174 -10.18 -23.36 -4.18
CA GLN A 174 -9.06 -23.23 -3.25
C GLN A 174 -8.34 -21.91 -3.49
N SER A 175 -7.86 -21.29 -2.41
CA SER A 175 -7.07 -20.05 -2.50
C SER A 175 -5.71 -20.34 -3.14
N ARG A 176 -5.29 -19.45 -4.04
CA ARG A 176 -3.96 -19.48 -4.67
C ARG A 176 -3.05 -18.48 -3.94
N PRO A 177 -1.93 -18.91 -3.35
CA PRO A 177 -0.94 -17.99 -2.82
C PRO A 177 -0.11 -17.37 -3.94
N LEU A 178 0.25 -16.10 -3.76
CA LEU A 178 1.20 -15.36 -4.58
C LEU A 178 2.23 -14.74 -3.64
N VAL A 179 3.51 -15.00 -3.87
CA VAL A 179 4.61 -14.41 -3.12
C VAL A 179 5.29 -13.36 -3.99
N LEU A 180 5.35 -12.13 -3.51
CA LEU A 180 6.03 -11.04 -4.20
C LEU A 180 7.44 -10.88 -3.63
N PRO A 181 8.49 -11.11 -4.44
CA PRO A 181 9.88 -11.01 -4.01
C PRO A 181 10.33 -9.54 -3.98
N LEU A 182 10.08 -8.86 -2.87
CA LEU A 182 10.47 -7.46 -2.71
C LEU A 182 11.92 -7.31 -2.25
N ARG A 183 12.59 -6.28 -2.77
CA ARG A 183 13.89 -5.78 -2.33
C ARG A 183 13.73 -4.41 -1.70
N GLN A 184 14.76 -3.92 -1.03
CA GLN A 184 14.74 -2.56 -0.47
C GLN A 184 14.44 -1.51 -1.54
N GLY A 185 13.42 -0.71 -1.29
CA GLY A 185 12.99 0.35 -2.20
C GLY A 185 11.95 -0.08 -3.22
N ASP A 186 11.63 -1.36 -3.32
CA ASP A 186 10.54 -1.84 -4.17
C ASP A 186 9.18 -1.51 -3.58
N ALA A 187 8.21 -1.33 -4.46
CA ALA A 187 6.82 -1.14 -4.11
C ALA A 187 5.96 -2.25 -4.71
N ALA A 188 5.26 -3.01 -3.86
CA ALA A 188 4.15 -3.83 -4.31
C ALA A 188 2.91 -2.94 -4.48
N VAL A 189 2.27 -3.01 -5.64
CA VAL A 189 0.93 -2.46 -5.87
C VAL A 189 -0.03 -3.62 -5.95
N ILE A 190 -1.08 -3.62 -5.13
CA ILE A 190 -1.99 -4.76 -4.99
C ILE A 190 -3.46 -4.34 -5.04
N ALA A 191 -4.30 -5.20 -5.58
CA ALA A 191 -5.74 -5.09 -5.46
C ALA A 191 -6.17 -5.37 -4.01
N VAL A 192 -6.94 -4.46 -3.39
CA VAL A 192 -7.39 -4.64 -2.00
C VAL A 192 -8.66 -5.47 -1.88
N ASN A 193 -9.42 -5.63 -2.96
CA ASN A 193 -10.67 -6.37 -2.99
C ASN A 193 -10.94 -6.93 -4.39
N GLN A 194 -12.13 -6.69 -4.92
CA GLN A 194 -12.55 -7.15 -6.23
C GLN A 194 -11.80 -6.44 -7.36
N ARG A 195 -11.47 -7.20 -8.38
CA ARG A 195 -10.94 -6.75 -9.66
C ARG A 195 -11.69 -7.39 -10.82
N PRO A 196 -11.60 -6.85 -12.03
CA PRO A 196 -12.25 -7.44 -13.24
C PRO A 196 -11.80 -8.85 -13.51
#